data_43a1406e6d7af671d1f1d15bfd52c841
#
_entry.id   43a1406e6d7af671d1f1d15bfd52c841
#
_cell.length_a   1.000
_cell.length_b   1.000
_cell.length_c   1.000
_cell.angle_alpha   90.00
_cell.angle_beta   90.00
_cell.angle_gamma   90.00
#
_symmetry.space_group_name_H-M   'P 1'
#
loop_
_entity.id
_entity.type
_entity.pdbx_description
1 polymer ?
#
loop_
_entity_poly.entity_id
_entity_poly.type
_entity_poly.pdbx_seq_one_letter_code
_entity_poly.pdbx_strand_id
1 'polypeptide(L)'
;MKKLLIVGLAIIGILTACKKDSQVDNFDEQAQYVIDSTKIEAYLKANNITDVIKDTTGVVIEIKQQGTGNDTIRWTSYPTVGYAGYLMNGTQQGAKFDGSDSTNFNLELQMKKLIPGWYIGLRYVRKGGIVRLYIPSYLAYGPKSSGIIPPNSVLIFDIRLIDFSVGN
;
A
#
# COMPACT_ATOMS: atom_id res chain seq x y z
N MET A 1 -30.10 36.64 72.66
CA MET A 1 -29.24 35.49 72.52
C MET A 1 -29.57 34.88 71.16
N LYS A 2 -28.82 35.25 70.11
CA LYS A 2 -29.04 34.75 68.73
C LYS A 2 -27.96 33.71 68.43
N LYS A 3 -28.36 32.46 68.20
CA LYS A 3 -27.48 31.39 67.81
C LYS A 3 -27.20 31.51 66.32
N LEU A 4 -25.96 31.71 65.93
CA LEU A 4 -25.48 31.71 64.54
C LEU A 4 -25.20 30.30 64.12
N LEU A 5 -25.98 29.76 63.16
CA LEU A 5 -25.76 28.46 62.50
C LEU A 5 -24.84 28.69 61.30
N ILE A 6 -23.60 28.17 61.41
CA ILE A 6 -22.65 28.14 60.28
C ILE A 6 -22.97 26.85 59.49
N VAL A 7 -23.51 27.01 58.29
CA VAL A 7 -23.67 25.93 57.33
C VAL A 7 -22.38 25.83 56.53
N GLY A 8 -21.63 24.79 56.78
CA GLY A 8 -20.43 24.47 55.99
C GLY A 8 -20.80 23.86 54.64
N LEU A 9 -20.50 24.55 53.58
CA LEU A 9 -20.68 24.08 52.21
C LEU A 9 -19.48 23.21 51.84
N ALA A 10 -19.65 21.90 51.85
CA ALA A 10 -18.64 20.95 51.33
C ALA A 10 -18.66 20.95 49.80
N ILE A 11 -17.63 21.55 49.20
CA ILE A 11 -17.41 21.47 47.75
C ILE A 11 -16.79 20.12 47.44
N ILE A 12 -17.61 19.18 46.95
CA ILE A 12 -17.12 17.90 46.41
C ILE A 12 -16.55 18.18 45.01
N GLY A 13 -15.22 18.29 44.92
CA GLY A 13 -14.52 18.35 43.65
C GLY A 13 -14.63 17.02 42.90
N ILE A 14 -15.44 16.98 41.86
CA ILE A 14 -15.48 15.86 40.91
C ILE A 14 -14.24 15.95 40.05
N LEU A 15 -13.20 15.15 40.40
CA LEU A 15 -12.07 14.88 39.53
C LEU A 15 -12.56 14.01 38.38
N THR A 16 -12.96 14.62 37.26
CA THR A 16 -13.12 13.91 36.02
C THR A 16 -11.71 13.53 35.52
N ALA A 17 -11.29 12.32 35.91
CA ALA A 17 -10.13 11.70 35.30
C ALA A 17 -10.49 11.44 33.82
N CYS A 18 -9.97 12.30 32.91
CA CYS A 18 -9.92 11.93 31.50
C CYS A 18 -9.10 10.65 31.39
N LYS A 19 -9.77 9.52 31.29
CA LYS A 19 -9.17 8.31 30.74
C LYS A 19 -8.81 8.68 29.29
N LYS A 20 -7.50 8.87 29.05
CA LYS A 20 -6.94 8.84 27.71
C LYS A 20 -7.12 7.40 27.25
N ASP A 21 -8.22 7.16 26.56
CA ASP A 21 -8.46 5.91 25.84
C ASP A 21 -7.33 5.82 24.80
N SER A 22 -6.28 5.10 25.17
CA SER A 22 -5.32 4.59 24.20
C SER A 22 -6.03 3.45 23.49
N GLN A 23 -6.88 3.82 22.54
CA GLN A 23 -7.27 2.93 21.47
C GLN A 23 -5.95 2.61 20.77
N VAL A 24 -5.30 1.52 21.20
CA VAL A 24 -4.37 0.81 20.35
C VAL A 24 -5.27 0.32 19.24
N ASP A 25 -5.24 1.02 18.09
CA ASP A 25 -5.85 0.54 16.89
C ASP A 25 -5.23 -0.82 16.61
N ASN A 26 -5.87 -1.88 17.09
CA ASN A 26 -5.50 -3.25 16.77
C ASN A 26 -5.88 -3.46 15.30
N PHE A 27 -5.06 -2.91 14.41
CA PHE A 27 -5.18 -3.20 13.00
C PHE A 27 -4.88 -4.69 12.82
N ASP A 28 -5.90 -5.45 12.49
CA ASP A 28 -5.79 -6.88 12.21
C ASP A 28 -5.26 -7.08 10.79
N GLU A 29 -3.94 -7.20 10.68
CA GLU A 29 -3.27 -7.42 9.38
C GLU A 29 -3.76 -8.71 8.71
N GLN A 30 -4.07 -9.75 9.49
CA GLN A 30 -4.54 -11.03 8.93
C GLN A 30 -5.96 -10.89 8.36
N ALA A 31 -6.86 -10.22 9.07
CA ALA A 31 -8.20 -9.94 8.55
C ALA A 31 -8.13 -9.06 7.29
N GLN A 32 -7.26 -8.04 7.29
CA GLN A 32 -7.09 -7.17 6.13
C GLN A 32 -6.49 -7.93 4.93
N TYR A 33 -5.53 -8.85 5.17
CA TYR A 33 -5.00 -9.74 4.13
C TYR A 33 -6.10 -10.52 3.43
N VAL A 34 -7.03 -11.11 4.17
CA VAL A 34 -8.14 -11.88 3.60
C VAL A 34 -9.06 -10.98 2.77
N ILE A 35 -9.37 -9.78 3.27
CA ILE A 35 -10.20 -8.80 2.56
C ILE A 35 -9.54 -8.39 1.23
N ASP A 36 -8.26 -8.05 1.26
CA ASP A 36 -7.52 -7.58 0.07
C ASP A 36 -7.35 -8.71 -0.95
N SER A 37 -7.01 -9.91 -0.50
CA SER A 37 -6.90 -11.09 -1.37
C SER A 37 -8.23 -11.40 -2.07
N THR A 38 -9.34 -11.31 -1.33
CA THR A 38 -10.68 -11.50 -1.90
C THR A 38 -11.01 -10.45 -2.96
N LYS A 39 -10.65 -9.17 -2.72
CA LYS A 39 -10.83 -8.11 -3.71
C LYS A 39 -10.01 -8.36 -4.98
N ILE A 40 -8.74 -8.76 -4.83
CA ILE A 40 -7.86 -9.07 -5.95
C ILE A 40 -8.42 -10.22 -6.77
N GLU A 41 -8.82 -11.33 -6.14
CA GLU A 41 -9.41 -12.48 -6.83
C GLU A 41 -10.69 -12.12 -7.58
N ALA A 42 -11.57 -11.32 -6.97
CA ALA A 42 -12.79 -10.85 -7.63
C ALA A 42 -12.47 -9.98 -8.85
N TYR A 43 -11.46 -9.11 -8.76
CA TYR A 43 -11.00 -8.29 -9.87
C TYR A 43 -10.46 -9.15 -11.02
N LEU A 44 -9.55 -10.09 -10.72
CA LEU A 44 -8.95 -10.98 -11.72
C LEU A 44 -10.02 -11.77 -12.45
N LYS A 45 -10.97 -12.37 -11.72
CA LYS A 45 -12.08 -13.13 -12.28
C LYS A 45 -12.97 -12.30 -13.18
N ALA A 46 -13.36 -11.11 -12.75
CA ALA A 46 -14.25 -10.22 -13.52
C ALA A 46 -13.61 -9.70 -14.80
N ASN A 47 -12.28 -9.61 -14.84
CA ASN A 47 -11.52 -9.14 -16.00
C ASN A 47 -10.91 -10.29 -16.85
N ASN A 48 -11.24 -11.55 -16.54
CA ASN A 48 -10.71 -12.75 -17.23
C ASN A 48 -9.17 -12.82 -17.23
N ILE A 49 -8.53 -12.36 -16.13
CA ILE A 49 -7.08 -12.37 -15.97
C ILE A 49 -6.69 -13.68 -15.30
N THR A 50 -6.08 -14.59 -16.04
CA THR A 50 -5.75 -15.95 -15.58
C THR A 50 -4.25 -16.24 -15.56
N ASP A 51 -3.46 -15.54 -16.39
CA ASP A 51 -2.00 -15.72 -16.46
C ASP A 51 -1.31 -14.81 -15.46
N VAL A 52 -1.27 -15.25 -14.20
CA VAL A 52 -0.69 -14.50 -13.08
C VAL A 52 0.15 -15.38 -12.17
N ILE A 53 1.15 -14.80 -11.56
CA ILE A 53 1.91 -15.39 -10.46
C ILE A 53 1.34 -14.84 -9.15
N LYS A 54 0.95 -15.71 -8.23
CA LYS A 54 0.52 -15.36 -6.88
C LYS A 54 1.70 -15.57 -5.94
N ASP A 55 2.34 -14.47 -5.54
CA ASP A 55 3.41 -14.53 -4.56
C ASP A 55 2.88 -14.89 -3.17
N THR A 56 3.66 -15.58 -2.37
CA THR A 56 3.29 -15.99 -1.00
C THR A 56 3.02 -14.83 -0.06
N THR A 57 3.49 -13.63 -0.41
CA THR A 57 3.21 -12.39 0.31
C THR A 57 1.85 -11.78 -0.04
N GLY A 58 1.10 -12.36 -0.98
CA GLY A 58 -0.20 -11.85 -1.43
C GLY A 58 -0.14 -10.84 -2.59
N VAL A 59 1.05 -10.43 -3.05
CA VAL A 59 1.17 -9.67 -4.30
C VAL A 59 0.82 -10.60 -5.46
N VAL A 60 -0.03 -10.12 -6.38
CA VAL A 60 -0.30 -10.81 -7.62
C VAL A 60 0.39 -10.08 -8.77
N ILE A 61 1.09 -10.85 -9.60
CA ILE A 61 1.97 -10.36 -10.65
C ILE A 61 1.47 -10.85 -12.01
N GLU A 62 1.13 -9.96 -12.90
CA GLU A 62 0.80 -10.23 -14.28
C GLU A 62 1.95 -9.75 -15.17
N ILE A 63 2.75 -10.69 -15.71
CA ILE A 63 3.89 -10.36 -16.56
C ILE A 63 3.39 -10.11 -17.97
N LYS A 64 3.45 -8.85 -18.44
CA LYS A 64 3.11 -8.48 -19.82
C LYS A 64 4.28 -8.68 -20.76
N GLN A 65 5.51 -8.51 -20.24
CA GLN A 65 6.76 -8.74 -20.95
C GLN A 65 7.84 -9.10 -19.94
N GLN A 66 8.55 -10.21 -20.17
CA GLN A 66 9.56 -10.70 -19.23
C GLN A 66 10.79 -9.79 -19.14
N GLY A 67 11.16 -9.15 -20.24
CA GLY A 67 12.44 -8.44 -20.36
C GLY A 67 13.59 -9.39 -20.71
N THR A 68 14.83 -8.88 -20.65
CA THR A 68 16.03 -9.59 -21.10
C THR A 68 17.14 -9.57 -20.05
N GLY A 69 18.10 -10.51 -20.17
CA GLY A 69 19.21 -10.66 -19.24
C GLY A 69 18.90 -11.60 -18.07
N ASN A 70 19.89 -11.82 -17.20
CA ASN A 70 19.79 -12.73 -16.06
C ASN A 70 19.65 -12.00 -14.71
N ASP A 71 19.95 -10.70 -14.69
CA ASP A 71 19.95 -9.92 -13.46
C ASP A 71 18.52 -9.58 -13.01
N THR A 72 18.33 -9.53 -11.71
CA THR A 72 17.08 -9.17 -11.04
C THR A 72 17.27 -7.99 -10.11
N ILE A 73 16.20 -7.26 -9.87
CA ILE A 73 16.11 -6.21 -8.85
C ILE A 73 16.51 -6.77 -7.47
N ARG A 74 17.32 -5.99 -6.75
CA ARG A 74 17.68 -6.19 -5.33
C ARG A 74 17.12 -5.05 -4.50
N TRP A 75 17.06 -5.25 -3.20
CA TRP A 75 16.59 -4.21 -2.26
C TRP A 75 17.43 -2.92 -2.34
N THR A 76 18.72 -3.04 -2.65
CA THR A 76 19.65 -1.91 -2.83
C THR A 76 19.65 -1.33 -4.23
N SER A 77 18.83 -1.83 -5.16
CA SER A 77 18.82 -1.36 -6.54
C SER A 77 18.20 0.01 -6.69
N TYR A 78 18.61 0.68 -7.77
CA TYR A 78 18.05 1.94 -8.25
C TYR A 78 17.37 1.67 -9.60
N PRO A 79 16.09 1.29 -9.62
CA PRO A 79 15.37 1.05 -10.85
C PRO A 79 15.05 2.35 -11.59
N THR A 80 15.21 2.31 -12.91
CA THR A 80 14.68 3.31 -13.84
C THR A 80 13.41 2.76 -14.45
N VAL A 81 12.30 3.45 -14.21
CA VAL A 81 10.97 2.96 -14.57
C VAL A 81 10.10 4.02 -15.26
N GLY A 82 9.14 3.54 -16.06
CA GLY A 82 7.90 4.25 -16.34
C GLY A 82 6.76 3.53 -15.64
N TYR A 83 5.83 4.26 -15.01
CA TYR A 83 4.76 3.62 -14.26
C TYR A 83 3.46 4.41 -14.23
N ALA A 84 2.36 3.73 -13.91
CA ALA A 84 1.09 4.33 -13.55
C ALA A 84 0.47 3.54 -12.39
N GLY A 85 0.01 4.27 -11.36
CA GLY A 85 -0.64 3.71 -10.18
C GLY A 85 -2.14 4.03 -10.15
N TYR A 86 -2.96 3.04 -9.85
CA TYR A 86 -4.41 3.14 -9.82
C TYR A 86 -4.97 2.53 -8.53
N LEU A 87 -6.07 3.08 -8.06
CA LEU A 87 -6.90 2.44 -7.03
C LEU A 87 -7.61 1.23 -7.64
N MET A 88 -7.80 0.18 -6.86
CA MET A 88 -8.76 -0.87 -7.20
C MET A 88 -10.13 -0.46 -6.68
N ASN A 89 -11.14 -0.40 -7.57
CA ASN A 89 -12.51 -0.06 -7.22
C ASN A 89 -13.45 -1.23 -7.53
N GLY A 90 -13.66 -2.10 -6.55
CA GLY A 90 -14.39 -3.34 -6.74
C GLY A 90 -13.73 -4.21 -7.80
N THR A 91 -14.45 -4.52 -8.88
CA THR A 91 -13.95 -5.30 -10.02
C THR A 91 -13.43 -4.44 -11.18
N GLN A 92 -13.26 -3.13 -10.97
CA GLN A 92 -12.80 -2.19 -11.98
C GLN A 92 -11.50 -1.49 -11.55
N GLN A 93 -10.72 -1.07 -12.53
CA GLN A 93 -9.63 -0.14 -12.29
C GLN A 93 -10.22 1.23 -11.97
N GLY A 94 -9.85 1.78 -10.84
CA GLY A 94 -10.31 3.07 -10.36
C GLY A 94 -9.44 4.24 -10.83
N ALA A 95 -9.48 5.32 -10.06
CA ALA A 95 -8.74 6.55 -10.39
C ALA A 95 -7.23 6.32 -10.41
N LYS A 96 -6.55 6.96 -11.37
CA LYS A 96 -5.10 7.10 -11.37
C LYS A 96 -4.72 8.07 -10.26
N PHE A 97 -3.82 7.65 -9.36
CA PHE A 97 -3.36 8.49 -8.26
C PHE A 97 -1.90 8.97 -8.43
N ASP A 98 -1.11 8.25 -9.25
CA ASP A 98 0.30 8.57 -9.47
C ASP A 98 0.80 8.02 -10.80
N GLY A 99 1.97 8.48 -11.27
CA GLY A 99 2.61 7.92 -12.45
C GLY A 99 3.60 8.88 -13.10
N SER A 100 4.53 8.31 -13.87
CA SER A 100 5.35 9.08 -14.80
C SER A 100 4.49 9.63 -15.93
N ASP A 101 4.76 10.87 -16.34
CA ASP A 101 4.15 11.44 -17.54
C ASP A 101 4.91 11.04 -18.81
N SER A 102 4.40 11.43 -19.98
CA SER A 102 5.02 11.12 -21.27
C SER A 102 6.40 11.77 -21.46
N THR A 103 6.79 12.72 -20.61
CA THR A 103 8.07 13.42 -20.65
C THR A 103 9.10 12.85 -19.66
N ASN A 104 8.65 12.12 -18.63
CA ASN A 104 9.47 11.53 -17.55
C ASN A 104 9.41 10.00 -17.54
N PHE A 105 9.57 9.35 -18.68
CA PHE A 105 9.56 7.88 -18.77
C PHE A 105 10.73 7.18 -18.04
N ASN A 106 11.78 7.92 -17.66
CA ASN A 106 13.01 7.38 -17.08
C ASN A 106 13.21 7.90 -15.66
N LEU A 107 12.26 7.63 -14.78
CA LEU A 107 12.37 7.99 -13.37
C LEU A 107 13.26 6.99 -12.65
N GLU A 108 14.46 7.41 -12.22
CA GLU A 108 15.30 6.64 -11.33
C GLU A 108 14.80 6.75 -9.88
N LEU A 109 14.51 5.60 -9.27
CA LEU A 109 13.98 5.50 -7.93
C LEU A 109 14.97 4.75 -7.03
N GLN A 110 14.78 4.84 -5.73
CA GLN A 110 15.49 4.00 -4.76
C GLN A 110 14.55 2.90 -4.27
N MET A 111 14.81 1.63 -4.58
CA MET A 111 13.93 0.52 -4.23
C MET A 111 13.53 0.52 -2.76
N LYS A 112 14.47 0.76 -1.86
CA LYS A 112 14.25 0.80 -0.39
C LYS A 112 13.32 1.92 0.09
N LYS A 113 12.99 2.90 -0.76
CA LYS A 113 12.06 3.99 -0.47
C LYS A 113 10.66 3.77 -1.03
N LEU A 114 10.48 2.70 -1.80
CA LEU A 114 9.20 2.33 -2.41
C LEU A 114 8.40 1.44 -1.47
N ILE A 115 7.11 1.31 -1.74
CA ILE A 115 6.25 0.35 -1.05
C ILE A 115 6.76 -1.08 -1.28
N PRO A 116 6.67 -1.97 -0.27
CA PRO A 116 7.22 -3.34 -0.37
C PRO A 116 6.72 -4.13 -1.57
N GLY A 117 5.46 -3.93 -1.96
CA GLY A 117 4.86 -4.61 -3.11
C GLY A 117 5.61 -4.41 -4.43
N TRP A 118 6.28 -3.26 -4.63
CA TRP A 118 7.10 -3.02 -5.81
C TRP A 118 8.34 -3.92 -5.85
N TYR A 119 9.05 -4.03 -4.73
CA TYR A 119 10.22 -4.90 -4.64
C TYR A 119 9.86 -6.36 -4.92
N ILE A 120 8.75 -6.82 -4.33
CA ILE A 120 8.26 -8.19 -4.52
C ILE A 120 7.96 -8.42 -6.01
N GLY A 121 7.17 -7.53 -6.63
CA GLY A 121 6.73 -7.72 -8.02
C GLY A 121 7.85 -7.58 -9.06
N LEU A 122 8.74 -6.58 -8.89
CA LEU A 122 9.79 -6.33 -9.87
C LEU A 122 10.90 -7.40 -9.91
N ARG A 123 11.01 -8.24 -8.88
CA ARG A 123 11.92 -9.40 -8.90
C ARG A 123 11.56 -10.46 -9.96
N TYR A 124 10.31 -10.44 -10.43
CA TYR A 124 9.82 -11.40 -11.41
C TYR A 124 10.11 -11.01 -12.86
N VAL A 125 10.56 -9.78 -13.11
CA VAL A 125 10.92 -9.28 -14.45
C VAL A 125 12.38 -8.88 -14.56
N ARG A 126 12.83 -8.66 -15.79
CA ARG A 126 14.18 -8.26 -16.16
C ARG A 126 14.18 -6.87 -16.80
N LYS A 127 15.36 -6.33 -17.14
CA LYS A 127 15.47 -5.08 -17.91
C LYS A 127 14.60 -5.14 -19.16
N GLY A 128 13.86 -4.07 -19.41
CA GLY A 128 12.88 -3.99 -20.49
C GLY A 128 11.56 -4.69 -20.19
N GLY A 129 11.41 -5.31 -19.01
CA GLY A 129 10.19 -6.01 -18.61
C GLY A 129 9.02 -5.07 -18.35
N ILE A 130 7.81 -5.59 -18.56
CA ILE A 130 6.56 -4.88 -18.26
C ILE A 130 5.71 -5.78 -17.37
N VAL A 131 5.24 -5.24 -16.27
CA VAL A 131 4.47 -5.96 -15.28
C VAL A 131 3.30 -5.14 -14.78
N ARG A 132 2.18 -5.80 -14.54
CA ARG A 132 1.07 -5.24 -13.76
C ARG A 132 1.06 -5.93 -12.41
N LEU A 133 1.06 -5.13 -11.34
CA LEU A 133 1.05 -5.59 -9.97
C LEU A 133 -0.29 -5.27 -9.33
N TYR A 134 -0.84 -6.25 -8.61
CA TYR A 134 -1.99 -6.08 -7.72
C TYR A 134 -1.45 -6.21 -6.29
N ILE A 135 -1.38 -5.09 -5.59
CA ILE A 135 -0.67 -4.98 -4.31
C ILE A 135 -1.69 -4.82 -3.20
N PRO A 136 -1.76 -5.78 -2.25
CA PRO A 136 -2.62 -5.65 -1.08
C PRO A 136 -2.18 -4.47 -0.21
N SER A 137 -3.12 -3.89 0.52
CA SER A 137 -2.91 -2.62 1.23
C SER A 137 -1.75 -2.64 2.22
N TYR A 138 -1.53 -3.75 2.94
CA TYR A 138 -0.45 -3.87 3.93
C TYR A 138 0.97 -3.88 3.33
N LEU A 139 1.10 -4.16 2.02
CA LEU A 139 2.36 -4.02 1.26
C LEU A 139 2.43 -2.69 0.49
N ALA A 140 1.49 -1.78 0.74
CA ALA A 140 1.40 -0.44 0.19
C ALA A 140 1.37 0.60 1.33
N TYR A 141 0.24 1.26 1.57
CA TYR A 141 0.11 2.33 2.57
C TYR A 141 -0.63 1.88 3.85
N GLY A 142 -1.18 0.65 3.87
CA GLY A 142 -1.85 0.06 5.04
C GLY A 142 -3.09 0.83 5.50
N PRO A 143 -3.29 0.94 6.82
CA PRO A 143 -4.46 1.61 7.40
C PRO A 143 -4.37 3.15 7.34
N LYS A 144 -3.34 3.70 6.71
CA LYS A 144 -3.16 5.14 6.59
C LYS A 144 -3.60 5.63 5.21
N SER A 145 -4.20 6.81 5.16
CA SER A 145 -4.40 7.52 3.90
C SER A 145 -3.09 8.12 3.39
N SER A 146 -2.94 8.22 2.06
CA SER A 146 -1.79 8.86 1.42
C SER A 146 -2.28 9.67 0.21
N GLY A 147 -2.32 10.99 0.34
CA GLY A 147 -2.91 11.83 -0.70
C GLY A 147 -4.37 11.44 -0.98
N ILE A 148 -4.67 11.07 -2.21
CA ILE A 148 -6.02 10.63 -2.62
C ILE A 148 -6.25 9.13 -2.38
N ILE A 149 -5.26 8.39 -1.86
CA ILE A 149 -5.37 6.96 -1.58
C ILE A 149 -6.05 6.77 -0.22
N PRO A 150 -7.25 6.17 -0.16
CA PRO A 150 -7.91 5.86 1.11
C PRO A 150 -7.15 4.80 1.93
N PRO A 151 -7.42 4.70 3.25
CA PRO A 151 -6.91 3.60 4.05
C PRO A 151 -7.31 2.24 3.49
N ASN A 152 -6.48 1.23 3.68
CA ASN A 152 -6.75 -0.16 3.29
C ASN A 152 -7.09 -0.33 1.80
N SER A 153 -6.42 0.45 0.94
CA SER A 153 -6.60 0.39 -0.51
C SER A 153 -5.70 -0.65 -1.15
N VAL A 154 -6.30 -1.57 -1.90
CA VAL A 154 -5.57 -2.40 -2.87
C VAL A 154 -5.18 -1.52 -4.04
N LEU A 155 -3.92 -1.61 -4.47
CA LEU A 155 -3.38 -0.81 -5.55
C LEU A 155 -3.06 -1.66 -6.78
N ILE A 156 -3.22 -1.06 -7.95
CA ILE A 156 -2.80 -1.61 -9.23
C ILE A 156 -1.69 -0.73 -9.77
N PHE A 157 -0.57 -1.33 -10.16
CA PHE A 157 0.52 -0.62 -10.81
C PHE A 157 0.86 -1.26 -12.14
N ASP A 158 0.87 -0.46 -13.20
CA ASP A 158 1.53 -0.80 -14.45
C ASP A 158 2.95 -0.26 -14.41
N ILE A 159 3.95 -1.13 -14.54
CA ILE A 159 5.35 -0.75 -14.42
C ILE A 159 6.14 -1.30 -15.60
N ARG A 160 6.89 -0.42 -16.27
CA ARG A 160 7.92 -0.79 -17.23
C ARG A 160 9.28 -0.61 -16.53
N LEU A 161 9.98 -1.70 -16.31
CA LEU A 161 11.36 -1.69 -15.80
C LEU A 161 12.32 -1.44 -16.96
N ILE A 162 12.78 -0.22 -17.13
CA ILE A 162 13.64 0.18 -18.26
C ILE A 162 15.06 -0.32 -18.01
N ASP A 163 15.61 0.00 -16.84
CA ASP A 163 16.94 -0.39 -16.40
C ASP A 163 17.01 -0.41 -14.86
N PHE A 164 18.13 -0.86 -14.32
CA PHE A 164 18.47 -0.67 -12.91
C PHE A 164 19.98 -0.77 -12.70
N SER A 165 20.48 -0.01 -11.73
CA SER A 165 21.79 -0.18 -11.14
C SER A 165 21.68 -0.83 -9.77
N VAL A 166 22.74 -1.51 -9.33
CA VAL A 166 22.81 -2.09 -7.99
C VAL A 166 23.65 -1.15 -7.13
N GLY A 167 23.05 -0.64 -6.05
CA GLY A 167 23.81 0.12 -5.05
C GLY A 167 24.78 -0.77 -4.28
N ASN A 168 25.88 -0.22 -3.90
CA ASN A 168 26.87 -0.85 -3.02
C ASN A 168 26.33 -1.00 -1.60
#